data_809264458a01f5989432ca13c248a52d
#
_entry.id   809264458a01f5989432ca13c248a52d
#
_cell.length_a   1.000
_cell.length_b   1.000
_cell.length_c   1.000
_cell.angle_alpha   90.00
_cell.angle_beta   90.00
_cell.angle_gamma   90.00
#
_symmetry.space_group_name_H-M   'P 1'
#
loop_
_entity.id
_entity.type
_entity.pdbx_description
1 polymer ?
#
loop_
_entity_poly.entity_id
_entity_poly.type
_entity_poly.pdbx_seq_one_letter_code
_entity_poly.pdbx_strand_id
1 'polypeptide(L)'
;MKTFAALAILASAISLAVAADSKIVLPPETAVLRPGTGAELAQANCMICHSVDYIKTQPPMPRKVWEAEVKKMREKYAAPTPDNTVTALVDYLTATYGVPDPKKP
;
A
#
# COMPACT_ATOMS: atom_id res chain seq x y z
N MET A 1 39.32 -51.35 3.78
CA MET A 1 39.44 -49.97 3.28
C MET A 1 38.73 -49.69 1.95
N LYS A 2 37.85 -50.61 1.47
CA LYS A 2 37.12 -50.40 0.19
C LYS A 2 35.63 -50.01 0.38
N THR A 3 35.13 -50.01 1.59
CA THR A 3 33.71 -49.70 1.90
C THR A 3 33.42 -48.25 2.25
N PHE A 4 34.41 -47.46 2.58
CA PHE A 4 34.20 -46.04 2.92
C PHE A 4 34.16 -45.13 1.71
N ALA A 5 34.69 -45.53 0.57
CA ALA A 5 34.67 -44.72 -0.66
C ALA A 5 33.29 -44.70 -1.34
N ALA A 6 32.47 -45.73 -1.14
CA ALA A 6 31.14 -45.79 -1.76
C ALA A 6 30.09 -44.93 -1.05
N LEU A 7 30.26 -44.66 0.26
CA LEU A 7 29.33 -43.79 1.01
C LEU A 7 29.52 -42.29 0.73
N ALA A 8 30.75 -41.88 0.37
CA ALA A 8 31.08 -40.48 0.08
C ALA A 8 30.49 -39.99 -1.27
N ILE A 9 30.24 -40.89 -2.22
CA ILE A 9 29.72 -40.54 -3.55
C ILE A 9 28.19 -40.37 -3.49
N LEU A 10 27.50 -41.05 -2.57
CA LEU A 10 26.03 -40.95 -2.43
C LEU A 10 25.59 -39.65 -1.74
N ALA A 11 26.49 -39.03 -0.95
CA ALA A 11 26.17 -37.76 -0.26
C ALA A 11 26.26 -36.52 -1.13
N SER A 12 26.91 -36.59 -2.31
CA SER A 12 27.09 -35.44 -3.21
C SER A 12 25.98 -35.22 -4.24
N ALA A 13 24.96 -36.09 -4.27
CA ALA A 13 23.89 -36.04 -5.27
C ALA A 13 22.64 -35.30 -4.82
N ILE A 14 22.64 -34.67 -3.63
CA ILE A 14 21.42 -34.11 -3.02
C ILE A 14 21.42 -32.57 -2.99
N SER A 15 21.96 -31.89 -3.97
CA SER A 15 21.99 -30.43 -3.86
C SER A 15 21.90 -29.66 -5.17
N LEU A 16 20.96 -30.00 -6.01
CA LEU A 16 20.51 -29.05 -7.04
C LEU A 16 18.98 -29.13 -7.16
N ALA A 17 18.28 -28.79 -6.08
CA ALA A 17 16.94 -28.27 -6.22
C ALA A 17 17.09 -26.87 -6.80
N VAL A 18 17.11 -26.76 -8.11
CA VAL A 18 16.96 -25.49 -8.82
C VAL A 18 15.61 -24.96 -8.38
N ALA A 19 15.62 -23.90 -7.60
CA ALA A 19 14.43 -23.11 -7.34
C ALA A 19 13.88 -22.70 -8.71
N ALA A 20 12.78 -23.31 -9.12
CA ALA A 20 12.09 -22.91 -10.34
C ALA A 20 11.71 -21.45 -10.15
N ASP A 21 12.21 -20.60 -11.01
CA ASP A 21 11.90 -19.17 -11.05
C ASP A 21 10.41 -19.03 -11.41
N SER A 22 9.55 -19.11 -10.41
CA SER A 22 8.12 -18.91 -10.61
C SER A 22 7.90 -17.42 -10.85
N LYS A 23 7.86 -17.02 -12.12
CA LYS A 23 7.45 -15.68 -12.53
C LYS A 23 5.98 -15.48 -12.11
N ILE A 24 5.79 -14.83 -10.97
CA ILE A 24 4.47 -14.34 -10.59
C ILE A 24 4.19 -13.11 -11.45
N VAL A 25 3.26 -13.24 -12.38
CA VAL A 25 2.75 -12.11 -13.16
C VAL A 25 1.55 -11.54 -12.39
N LEU A 26 1.76 -10.39 -11.77
CA LEU A 26 0.66 -9.68 -11.13
C LEU A 26 -0.25 -9.04 -12.18
N PRO A 27 -1.57 -9.07 -12.00
CA PRO A 27 -2.47 -8.32 -12.86
C PRO A 27 -2.15 -6.82 -12.75
N PRO A 28 -2.39 -6.03 -13.82
CA PRO A 28 -2.20 -4.58 -13.76
C PRO A 28 -3.13 -3.96 -12.71
N GLU A 29 -2.60 -3.02 -11.93
CA GLU A 29 -3.41 -2.23 -11.00
C GLU A 29 -4.36 -1.33 -11.81
N THR A 30 -5.64 -1.56 -11.69
CA THR A 30 -6.69 -0.80 -12.38
C THR A 30 -7.50 0.10 -11.46
N ALA A 31 -7.32 -0.06 -10.15
CA ALA A 31 -8.01 0.76 -9.18
C ALA A 31 -7.39 2.18 -9.14
N VAL A 32 -8.23 3.18 -9.37
CA VAL A 32 -7.83 4.59 -9.33
C VAL A 32 -8.67 5.35 -8.31
N LEU A 33 -8.10 6.42 -7.77
CA LEU A 33 -8.83 7.36 -6.94
C LEU A 33 -9.91 8.07 -7.77
N ARG A 34 -11.04 8.40 -7.14
CA ARG A 34 -12.08 9.19 -7.81
C ARG A 34 -11.52 10.55 -8.21
N PRO A 35 -11.85 11.08 -9.40
CA PRO A 35 -11.39 12.38 -9.83
C PRO A 35 -11.93 13.49 -8.92
N GLY A 36 -11.13 14.52 -8.69
CA GLY A 36 -11.48 15.67 -7.87
C GLY A 36 -10.25 16.52 -7.57
N THR A 37 -10.45 17.72 -7.07
CA THR A 37 -9.35 18.61 -6.66
C THR A 37 -8.53 17.93 -5.56
N GLY A 38 -7.24 17.71 -5.80
CA GLY A 38 -6.35 17.00 -4.88
C GLY A 38 -6.18 15.51 -5.15
N ALA A 39 -6.86 14.93 -6.15
CA ALA A 39 -6.72 13.51 -6.50
C ALA A 39 -5.27 13.12 -6.85
N GLU A 40 -4.57 13.94 -7.64
CA GLU A 40 -3.17 13.71 -8.00
C GLU A 40 -2.25 13.77 -6.78
N LEU A 41 -2.53 14.72 -5.88
CA LEU A 41 -1.80 14.84 -4.62
C LEU A 41 -2.00 13.61 -3.74
N ALA A 42 -3.24 13.11 -3.63
CA ALA A 42 -3.54 11.88 -2.91
C ALA A 42 -2.88 10.66 -3.57
N GLN A 43 -2.90 10.56 -4.89
CA GLN A 43 -2.22 9.52 -5.63
C GLN A 43 -0.72 9.49 -5.31
N ALA A 44 -0.07 10.63 -5.35
CA ALA A 44 1.38 10.74 -5.12
C ALA A 44 1.79 10.45 -3.68
N ASN A 45 0.95 10.75 -2.69
CA ASN A 45 1.31 10.63 -1.27
C ASN A 45 0.76 9.37 -0.59
N CYS A 46 -0.37 8.83 -1.05
CA CYS A 46 -1.03 7.73 -0.35
C CYS A 46 -0.69 6.36 -0.97
N MET A 47 -0.44 6.30 -2.29
CA MET A 47 -0.24 5.03 -3.01
C MET A 47 1.20 4.48 -2.92
N ILE A 48 2.05 5.10 -2.15
CA ILE A 48 3.43 4.64 -1.95
C ILE A 48 3.47 3.33 -1.14
N CYS A 49 2.53 3.15 -0.20
CA CYS A 49 2.57 2.05 0.77
C CYS A 49 1.43 1.04 0.61
N HIS A 50 0.31 1.41 0.01
CA HIS A 50 -0.86 0.55 -0.16
C HIS A 50 -1.70 0.96 -1.38
N SER A 51 -2.63 0.10 -1.80
CA SER A 51 -3.50 0.39 -2.94
C SER A 51 -4.60 1.41 -2.60
N VAL A 52 -5.22 1.96 -3.64
CA VAL A 52 -6.38 2.86 -3.52
C VAL A 52 -7.56 2.23 -2.78
N ASP A 53 -7.65 0.91 -2.73
CA ASP A 53 -8.74 0.22 -2.06
C ASP A 53 -8.77 0.50 -0.56
N TYR A 54 -7.62 0.76 0.06
CA TYR A 54 -7.56 1.21 1.46
C TYR A 54 -8.32 2.51 1.73
N ILE A 55 -8.52 3.33 0.70
CA ILE A 55 -9.32 4.56 0.79
C ILE A 55 -10.74 4.30 0.30
N LYS A 56 -10.90 3.66 -0.86
CA LYS A 56 -12.20 3.46 -1.52
C LYS A 56 -13.17 2.57 -0.75
N THR A 57 -12.66 1.62 0.01
CA THR A 57 -13.47 0.68 0.80
C THR A 57 -13.81 1.19 2.20
N GLN A 58 -13.27 2.35 2.59
CA GLN A 58 -13.66 2.97 3.85
C GLN A 58 -15.13 3.43 3.81
N PRO A 59 -15.86 3.30 4.92
CA PRO A 59 -17.17 3.93 5.02
C PRO A 59 -17.03 5.45 4.89
N PRO A 60 -18.03 6.16 4.41
CA PRO A 60 -18.01 7.62 4.38
C PRO A 60 -17.77 8.18 5.80
N MET A 61 -16.73 8.97 5.96
CA MET A 61 -16.29 9.48 7.26
C MET A 61 -16.30 11.01 7.29
N PRO A 62 -16.63 11.64 8.45
CA PRO A 62 -16.54 13.08 8.60
C PRO A 62 -15.09 13.58 8.52
N ARG A 63 -14.90 14.84 8.17
CA ARG A 63 -13.59 15.50 8.03
C ARG A 63 -12.62 15.19 9.18
N LYS A 64 -13.11 15.28 10.41
CA LYS A 64 -12.28 15.02 11.61
C LYS A 64 -11.64 13.63 11.61
N VAL A 65 -12.31 12.63 11.07
CA VAL A 65 -11.76 11.27 10.98
C VAL A 65 -10.70 11.21 9.88
N TRP A 66 -10.93 11.84 8.72
CA TRP A 66 -9.91 11.93 7.67
C TRP A 66 -8.65 12.68 8.14
N GLU A 67 -8.81 13.73 8.91
CA GLU A 67 -7.69 14.45 9.54
C GLU A 67 -6.88 13.51 10.46
N ALA A 68 -7.57 12.74 11.29
CA ALA A 68 -6.92 11.76 12.18
C ALA A 68 -6.21 10.65 11.40
N GLU A 69 -6.79 10.16 10.30
CA GLU A 69 -6.17 9.14 9.45
C GLU A 69 -4.92 9.66 8.74
N VAL A 70 -4.96 10.85 8.14
CA VAL A 70 -3.77 11.45 7.52
C VAL A 70 -2.66 11.67 8.55
N LYS A 71 -3.02 12.17 9.74
CA LYS A 71 -2.09 12.33 10.85
C LYS A 71 -1.46 10.98 11.25
N LYS A 72 -2.26 9.94 11.40
CA LYS A 72 -1.81 8.59 11.75
C LYS A 72 -0.83 8.04 10.71
N MET A 73 -1.11 8.18 9.41
CA MET A 73 -0.21 7.75 8.34
C MET A 73 1.15 8.44 8.46
N ARG A 74 1.18 9.72 8.76
CA ARG A 74 2.42 10.49 8.92
C ARG A 74 3.19 10.11 10.19
N GLU A 75 2.53 10.08 11.33
CA GLU A 75 3.19 9.95 12.64
C GLU A 75 3.50 8.49 13.01
N LYS A 76 2.67 7.55 12.60
CA LYS A 76 2.83 6.13 12.97
C LYS A 76 3.47 5.29 11.86
N TYR A 77 3.23 5.64 10.62
CA TYR A 77 3.71 4.87 9.46
C TYR A 77 4.73 5.64 8.61
N ALA A 78 5.16 6.80 9.08
CA ALA A 78 6.17 7.64 8.43
C ALA A 78 5.87 7.96 6.96
N ALA A 79 4.59 8.16 6.62
CA ALA A 79 4.20 8.56 5.28
C ALA A 79 4.89 9.89 4.91
N PRO A 80 5.57 9.98 3.75
CA PRO A 80 6.37 11.15 3.37
C PRO A 80 5.50 12.29 2.82
N THR A 81 4.49 12.67 3.58
CA THR A 81 3.52 13.71 3.20
C THR A 81 3.98 15.06 3.75
N PRO A 82 4.30 16.03 2.89
CA PRO A 82 4.72 17.37 3.33
C PRO A 82 3.62 18.11 4.10
N ASP A 83 4.01 18.90 5.10
CA ASP A 83 3.08 19.63 5.96
C ASP A 83 2.12 20.54 5.19
N ASN A 84 2.63 21.22 4.17
CA ASN A 84 1.86 22.12 3.34
C ASN A 84 0.82 21.44 2.43
N THR A 85 0.84 20.11 2.34
CA THR A 85 -0.11 19.34 1.53
C THR A 85 -1.23 18.71 2.34
N VAL A 86 -1.10 18.64 3.66
CA VAL A 86 -2.04 17.95 4.56
C VAL A 86 -3.47 18.46 4.42
N THR A 87 -3.65 19.78 4.43
CA THR A 87 -4.98 20.40 4.30
C THR A 87 -5.65 20.01 2.99
N ALA A 88 -4.93 20.11 1.87
CA ALA A 88 -5.46 19.76 0.55
C ALA A 88 -5.80 18.26 0.42
N LEU A 89 -5.01 17.38 1.05
CA LEU A 89 -5.33 15.95 1.13
C LEU A 89 -6.60 15.68 1.91
N VAL A 90 -6.74 16.29 3.07
CA VAL A 90 -7.95 16.17 3.91
C VAL A 90 -9.17 16.73 3.20
N ASP A 91 -9.02 17.85 2.51
CA ASP A 91 -10.10 18.46 1.69
C ASP A 91 -10.57 17.49 0.61
N TYR A 92 -9.63 16.92 -0.14
CA TYR A 92 -9.93 15.91 -1.16
C TYR A 92 -10.64 14.68 -0.59
N LEU A 93 -10.09 14.07 0.47
CA LEU A 93 -10.66 12.88 1.09
C LEU A 93 -12.07 13.13 1.63
N THR A 94 -12.28 14.28 2.27
CA THR A 94 -13.58 14.68 2.80
C THR A 94 -14.59 14.92 1.69
N ALA A 95 -14.21 15.64 0.65
CA ALA A 95 -15.10 15.97 -0.46
C ALA A 95 -15.48 14.74 -1.30
N THR A 96 -14.55 13.78 -1.44
CA THR A 96 -14.68 12.66 -2.37
C THR A 96 -15.18 11.37 -1.70
N TYR A 97 -14.77 11.12 -0.47
CA TYR A 97 -15.05 9.90 0.28
C TYR A 97 -15.69 10.14 1.65
N GLY A 98 -15.91 11.39 2.01
CA GLY A 98 -16.49 11.76 3.29
C GLY A 98 -18.01 11.85 3.30
N VAL A 99 -18.55 12.10 4.48
CA VAL A 99 -19.94 12.58 4.65
C VAL A 99 -19.95 14.10 4.63
N PRO A 100 -21.02 14.71 4.11
CA PRO A 100 -21.19 16.16 4.22
C PRO A 100 -21.08 16.62 5.67
N ASP A 101 -20.37 17.72 5.90
CA ASP A 101 -20.34 18.33 7.24
C ASP A 101 -21.73 18.89 7.54
N PRO A 102 -22.43 18.38 8.58
CA PRO A 102 -23.77 18.85 8.90
C PRO A 102 -23.82 20.31 9.39
N LYS A 103 -22.66 20.94 9.61
CA LYS A 103 -22.54 22.32 10.10
C LYS A 103 -22.12 23.31 9.02
N LYS A 104 -21.91 22.87 7.78
CA LYS A 104 -21.57 23.79 6.70
C LYS A 104 -22.78 23.93 5.76
N PRO A 105 -23.44 25.10 5.73
CA PRO A 105 -24.51 25.39 4.80
C PRO A 105 -24.02 25.43 3.35
#